data_a43800d82eada754c04c942557ee3517
#
_entry.id   a43800d82eada754c04c942557ee3517
#
_cell.length_a   1.000
_cell.length_b   1.000
_cell.length_c   1.000
_cell.angle_alpha   90.00
_cell.angle_beta   90.00
_cell.angle_gamma   90.00
#
_symmetry.space_group_name_H-M   'P 1'
#
loop_
_entity.id
_entity.type
_entity.pdbx_description
1 polymer ?
#
loop_
_entity_poly.entity_id
_entity_poly.type
_entity_poly.pdbx_seq_one_letter_code
_entity_poly.pdbx_strand_id
1 'polypeptide(L)'
;MTDTAVASSRLGHFKAALRQSPPLLWSFLYFFCLLCGYYVLRPVREAMGASSDVNALFPPAMIGWFARHGVALKELQLQVLFTCTFLIMLVLQPVYGWVVSRWPRRVFLPAVYGFFIVTLLGFYALFDSGVAGRGMAFFLWITVFNLFAVAVFWSFMADVWSDTEARSYYGYIGAAGTVGAILGPILTRALVERIGIAHLMLVSAGFLALCIGCLLRLRRYAVQRETQRKWVSGEVPMGGTVFAGLKLVLQEPLLRWMAVLCIFGVGVGTLLYNEQAAIVRQFYPDPKAATAYYATIDLAVNILTLLIQLFVTRRLLSRFGIAPALLIPAGAIVLGYAALAASPLPLLVAVVQVITRSSEFSLNKPARETIYTRVAREWRYKAGAAIDTVIYRGGDLTFVWVHKLLSGFGSTAVFGAGTVVAAAFALGAWKVVGEAKKLPEARSR
;
A
#
# COMPACT_ATOMS: atom_id res chain seq x y z
N MET A 1 34.37 7.17 -13.48
CA MET A 1 33.87 7.49 -14.82
C MET A 1 32.80 6.50 -15.38
N THR A 2 32.46 5.42 -14.68
CA THR A 2 31.55 4.37 -15.19
C THR A 2 30.06 4.59 -14.87
N ASP A 3 29.71 5.31 -13.81
CA ASP A 3 28.30 5.49 -13.39
C ASP A 3 27.55 6.59 -14.19
N THR A 4 28.23 7.63 -14.61
CA THR A 4 27.65 8.68 -15.47
C THR A 4 27.34 8.18 -16.89
N ALA A 5 28.16 7.30 -17.43
CA ALA A 5 27.96 6.69 -18.74
C ALA A 5 26.77 5.70 -18.75
N VAL A 6 26.58 4.94 -17.66
CA VAL A 6 25.44 4.03 -17.51
C VAL A 6 24.12 4.79 -17.30
N ALA A 7 24.14 5.91 -16.58
CA ALA A 7 22.96 6.76 -16.38
C ALA A 7 22.57 7.48 -17.69
N SER A 8 23.53 8.00 -18.45
CA SER A 8 23.29 8.61 -19.76
C SER A 8 22.75 7.61 -20.79
N SER A 9 23.23 6.39 -20.78
CA SER A 9 22.72 5.28 -21.60
C SER A 9 21.26 4.94 -21.26
N ARG A 10 20.88 4.86 -19.98
CA ARG A 10 19.50 4.57 -19.56
C ARG A 10 18.53 5.70 -19.90
N LEU A 11 18.95 6.95 -19.74
CA LEU A 11 18.16 8.12 -20.15
C LEU A 11 17.97 8.17 -21.69
N GLY A 12 19.00 7.79 -22.43
CA GLY A 12 18.96 7.63 -23.88
C GLY A 12 17.96 6.56 -24.32
N HIS A 13 18.00 5.38 -23.68
CA HIS A 13 17.04 4.32 -23.94
C HIS A 13 15.60 4.70 -23.58
N PHE A 14 15.39 5.41 -22.47
CA PHE A 14 14.06 5.90 -22.10
C PHE A 14 13.52 6.94 -23.11
N LYS A 15 14.34 7.91 -23.54
CA LYS A 15 13.96 8.88 -24.58
C LYS A 15 13.64 8.20 -25.91
N ALA A 16 14.42 7.18 -26.31
CA ALA A 16 14.15 6.41 -27.52
C ALA A 16 12.83 5.61 -27.38
N ALA A 17 12.60 4.96 -26.25
CA ALA A 17 11.36 4.25 -25.98
C ALA A 17 10.12 5.17 -26.01
N LEU A 18 10.22 6.40 -25.46
CA LEU A 18 9.14 7.40 -25.53
C LEU A 18 8.82 7.83 -26.97
N ARG A 19 9.84 7.96 -27.84
CA ARG A 19 9.63 8.31 -29.24
C ARG A 19 9.02 7.17 -30.05
N GLN A 20 9.40 5.92 -29.74
CA GLN A 20 8.93 4.72 -30.44
C GLN A 20 7.54 4.28 -29.98
N SER A 21 7.16 4.59 -28.74
CA SER A 21 5.90 4.13 -28.13
C SER A 21 5.15 5.29 -27.46
N PRO A 22 4.35 6.07 -28.21
CA PRO A 22 3.57 7.18 -27.64
C PRO A 22 2.67 6.81 -26.43
N PRO A 23 2.10 5.58 -26.33
CA PRO A 23 1.34 5.18 -25.14
C PRO A 23 2.19 5.13 -23.84
N LEU A 24 3.52 4.96 -23.95
CA LEU A 24 4.39 4.90 -22.77
C LEU A 24 4.38 6.20 -21.97
N LEU A 25 4.41 7.35 -22.63
CA LEU A 25 4.35 8.67 -21.98
C LEU A 25 3.04 8.84 -21.21
N TRP A 26 1.91 8.48 -21.83
CA TRP A 26 0.60 8.58 -21.19
C TRP A 26 0.43 7.59 -20.05
N SER A 27 0.94 6.38 -20.17
CA SER A 27 0.95 5.38 -19.09
C SER A 27 1.82 5.82 -17.92
N PHE A 28 3.00 6.40 -18.20
CA PHE A 28 3.90 6.99 -17.21
C PHE A 28 3.22 8.14 -16.46
N LEU A 29 2.65 9.11 -17.18
CA LEU A 29 1.96 10.26 -16.60
C LEU A 29 0.73 9.84 -15.80
N TYR A 30 0.00 8.86 -16.28
CA TYR A 30 -1.18 8.34 -15.58
C TYR A 30 -0.82 7.77 -14.21
N PHE A 31 0.19 6.88 -14.13
CA PHE A 31 0.59 6.27 -12.85
C PHE A 31 1.26 7.27 -11.91
N PHE A 32 2.03 8.20 -12.46
CA PHE A 32 2.57 9.33 -11.71
C PHE A 32 1.46 10.16 -11.05
N CYS A 33 0.48 10.63 -11.83
CA CYS A 33 -0.63 11.44 -11.32
C CYS A 33 -1.46 10.67 -10.30
N LEU A 34 -1.74 9.39 -10.55
CA LEU A 34 -2.52 8.55 -9.66
C LEU A 34 -1.87 8.44 -8.27
N LEU A 35 -0.59 8.07 -8.23
CA LEU A 35 0.12 7.92 -6.96
C LEU A 35 0.43 9.28 -6.32
N CYS A 36 0.73 10.32 -7.09
CA CYS A 36 0.89 11.66 -6.53
C CYS A 36 -0.39 12.13 -5.83
N GLY A 37 -1.55 12.02 -6.49
CA GLY A 37 -2.85 12.36 -5.90
C GLY A 37 -3.18 11.55 -4.64
N TYR A 38 -2.92 10.24 -4.65
CA TYR A 38 -3.08 9.41 -3.47
C TYR A 38 -2.16 9.83 -2.31
N TYR A 39 -0.87 10.03 -2.58
CA TYR A 39 0.12 10.38 -1.56
C TYR A 39 0.00 11.82 -1.06
N VAL A 40 -0.73 12.70 -1.75
CA VAL A 40 -1.17 14.00 -1.19
C VAL A 40 -2.18 13.78 -0.07
N LEU A 41 -3.09 12.83 -0.20
CA LEU A 41 -4.17 12.59 0.77
C LEU A 41 -3.79 11.62 1.90
N ARG A 42 -2.82 10.76 1.70
CA ARG A 42 -2.43 9.75 2.67
C ARG A 42 -2.01 10.33 4.02
N PRO A 43 -1.14 11.36 4.09
CA PRO A 43 -0.79 11.99 5.36
C PRO A 43 -2.01 12.59 6.11
N VAL A 44 -2.99 13.11 5.36
CA VAL A 44 -4.27 13.60 5.92
C VAL A 44 -5.03 12.44 6.57
N ARG A 45 -5.11 11.28 5.94
CA ARG A 45 -5.74 10.08 6.51
C ARG A 45 -5.08 9.67 7.82
N GLU A 46 -3.75 9.63 7.83
CA GLU A 46 -2.99 9.23 9.01
C GLU A 46 -3.21 10.25 10.16
N ALA A 47 -3.18 11.54 9.86
CA ALA A 47 -3.46 12.61 10.84
C ALA A 47 -4.88 12.53 11.38
N MET A 48 -5.90 12.21 10.55
CA MET A 48 -7.26 12.01 11.01
C MET A 48 -7.37 10.78 11.94
N GLY A 49 -6.73 9.67 11.59
CA GLY A 49 -6.69 8.47 12.45
C GLY A 49 -6.01 8.71 13.80
N ALA A 50 -5.05 9.64 13.86
CA ALA A 50 -4.34 10.04 15.07
C ALA A 50 -4.97 11.26 15.78
N SER A 51 -6.09 11.81 15.29
CA SER A 51 -6.69 13.04 15.82
C SER A 51 -7.12 12.89 17.29
N SER A 52 -6.91 13.93 18.08
CA SER A 52 -7.46 14.05 19.45
C SER A 52 -8.93 14.49 19.46
N ASP A 53 -9.41 15.07 18.37
CA ASP A 53 -10.80 15.52 18.21
C ASP A 53 -11.71 14.37 17.77
N VAL A 54 -12.36 13.75 18.76
CA VAL A 54 -13.27 12.62 18.54
C VAL A 54 -14.50 13.02 17.73
N ASN A 55 -14.99 14.27 17.85
CA ASN A 55 -16.16 14.76 17.11
C ASN A 55 -15.82 14.96 15.63
N ALA A 56 -14.62 15.45 15.30
CA ALA A 56 -14.19 15.53 13.93
C ALA A 56 -14.03 14.14 13.30
N LEU A 57 -13.62 13.15 14.11
CA LEU A 57 -13.35 11.80 13.63
C LEU A 57 -14.62 10.96 13.49
N PHE A 58 -15.50 10.92 14.51
CA PHE A 58 -16.66 10.03 14.54
C PHE A 58 -18.00 10.78 14.52
N PRO A 59 -19.04 10.16 13.92
CA PRO A 59 -20.40 10.71 13.99
C PRO A 59 -20.91 10.77 15.43
N PRO A 60 -21.69 11.84 15.81
CA PRO A 60 -22.22 12.00 17.17
C PRO A 60 -23.07 10.81 17.66
N ALA A 61 -23.84 10.20 16.75
CA ALA A 61 -24.66 9.02 17.05
C ALA A 61 -23.78 7.83 17.52
N MET A 62 -22.62 7.66 16.92
CA MET A 62 -21.67 6.60 17.29
C MET A 62 -21.02 6.91 18.64
N ILE A 63 -20.59 8.14 18.86
CA ILE A 63 -20.04 8.58 20.15
C ILE A 63 -21.06 8.35 21.27
N GLY A 64 -22.31 8.76 21.06
CA GLY A 64 -23.41 8.57 22.03
C GLY A 64 -23.76 7.09 22.28
N TRP A 65 -23.65 6.24 21.24
CA TRP A 65 -23.87 4.79 21.40
C TRP A 65 -22.80 4.15 22.31
N PHE A 66 -21.52 4.43 22.05
CA PHE A 66 -20.41 3.91 22.86
C PHE A 66 -20.47 4.44 24.30
N ALA A 67 -20.78 5.74 24.49
CA ALA A 67 -20.92 6.36 25.81
C ALA A 67 -22.00 5.68 26.65
N ARG A 68 -23.18 5.35 26.05
CA ARG A 68 -24.26 4.62 26.73
C ARG A 68 -23.85 3.22 27.20
N HIS A 69 -22.83 2.62 26.58
CA HIS A 69 -22.28 1.31 26.98
C HIS A 69 -21.04 1.43 27.87
N GLY A 70 -20.76 2.63 28.42
CA GLY A 70 -19.64 2.86 29.34
C GLY A 70 -18.26 2.84 28.66
N VAL A 71 -18.19 2.96 27.32
CA VAL A 71 -16.96 2.90 26.57
C VAL A 71 -16.59 4.26 25.99
N ALA A 72 -15.40 4.75 26.31
CA ALA A 72 -14.86 5.98 25.74
C ALA A 72 -14.31 5.69 24.32
N LEU A 73 -15.03 6.14 23.30
CA LEU A 73 -14.65 5.91 21.89
C LEU A 73 -13.24 6.45 21.55
N LYS A 74 -12.79 7.49 22.28
CA LYS A 74 -11.43 8.05 22.18
C LYS A 74 -10.33 6.99 22.41
N GLU A 75 -10.60 5.99 23.23
CA GLU A 75 -9.64 4.92 23.53
C GLU A 75 -9.63 3.81 22.47
N LEU A 76 -10.66 3.75 21.63
CA LEU A 76 -10.85 2.70 20.62
C LEU A 76 -10.78 3.23 19.17
N GLN A 77 -10.24 4.44 18.95
CA GLN A 77 -10.28 5.10 17.65
C GLN A 77 -9.75 4.22 16.51
N LEU A 78 -8.51 3.75 16.61
CA LEU A 78 -7.90 2.95 15.56
C LEU A 78 -8.54 1.57 15.48
N GLN A 79 -8.91 0.96 16.59
CA GLN A 79 -9.61 -0.33 16.63
C GLN A 79 -10.91 -0.28 15.82
N VAL A 80 -11.70 0.76 16.03
CA VAL A 80 -12.95 0.98 15.29
C VAL A 80 -12.68 1.26 13.81
N LEU A 81 -11.72 2.13 13.49
CA LEU A 81 -11.37 2.44 12.09
C LEU A 81 -10.87 1.21 11.33
N PHE A 82 -10.01 0.40 11.93
CA PHE A 82 -9.50 -0.82 11.30
C PHE A 82 -10.58 -1.91 11.19
N THR A 83 -11.43 -2.05 12.20
CA THR A 83 -12.59 -2.98 12.14
C THR A 83 -13.55 -2.58 11.02
N CYS A 84 -13.93 -1.31 10.95
CA CYS A 84 -14.78 -0.80 9.86
C CYS A 84 -14.11 -0.96 8.49
N THR A 85 -12.80 -0.70 8.39
CA THR A 85 -12.03 -0.93 7.16
C THR A 85 -12.09 -2.39 6.72
N PHE A 86 -11.89 -3.33 7.65
CA PHE A 86 -11.97 -4.76 7.36
C PHE A 86 -13.36 -5.16 6.84
N LEU A 87 -14.42 -4.74 7.54
CA LEU A 87 -15.80 -5.05 7.16
C LEU A 87 -16.17 -4.46 5.79
N ILE A 88 -15.82 -3.20 5.55
CA ILE A 88 -16.07 -2.55 4.26
C ILE A 88 -15.32 -3.28 3.13
N MET A 89 -14.06 -3.64 3.33
CA MET A 89 -13.30 -4.36 2.32
C MET A 89 -13.87 -5.74 2.03
N LEU A 90 -14.37 -6.44 3.06
CA LEU A 90 -15.01 -7.74 2.89
C LEU A 90 -16.26 -7.66 2.00
N VAL A 91 -17.03 -6.58 2.13
CA VAL A 91 -18.24 -6.34 1.32
C VAL A 91 -17.91 -5.80 -0.07
N LEU A 92 -16.93 -4.89 -0.17
CA LEU A 92 -16.62 -4.24 -1.44
C LEU A 92 -15.86 -5.11 -2.43
N GLN A 93 -15.08 -6.10 -1.98
CA GLN A 93 -14.37 -6.99 -2.89
C GLN A 93 -15.28 -7.78 -3.84
N PRO A 94 -16.34 -8.47 -3.37
CA PRO A 94 -17.31 -9.11 -4.26
C PRO A 94 -18.03 -8.12 -5.18
N VAL A 95 -18.40 -6.94 -4.66
CA VAL A 95 -19.05 -5.87 -5.44
C VAL A 95 -18.15 -5.41 -6.59
N TYR A 96 -16.85 -5.18 -6.30
CA TYR A 96 -15.88 -4.84 -7.33
C TYR A 96 -15.77 -5.93 -8.41
N GLY A 97 -15.63 -7.19 -8.01
CA GLY A 97 -15.58 -8.31 -8.93
C GLY A 97 -16.81 -8.38 -9.83
N TRP A 98 -18.00 -8.17 -9.26
CA TRP A 98 -19.27 -8.13 -10.01
C TRP A 98 -19.31 -6.95 -11.00
N VAL A 99 -18.92 -5.74 -10.57
CA VAL A 99 -18.92 -4.55 -11.43
C VAL A 99 -17.95 -4.71 -12.61
N VAL A 100 -16.71 -5.17 -12.34
CA VAL A 100 -15.68 -5.38 -13.38
C VAL A 100 -16.08 -6.47 -14.38
N SER A 101 -16.83 -7.50 -13.94
CA SER A 101 -17.29 -8.58 -14.83
C SER A 101 -18.46 -8.16 -15.73
N ARG A 102 -19.29 -7.20 -15.29
CA ARG A 102 -20.54 -6.84 -15.97
C ARG A 102 -20.41 -5.69 -16.96
N TRP A 103 -19.49 -4.76 -16.71
CA TRP A 103 -19.41 -3.54 -17.49
C TRP A 103 -18.10 -3.46 -18.30
N PRO A 104 -18.18 -3.01 -19.58
CA PRO A 104 -16.99 -2.88 -20.41
C PRO A 104 -16.07 -1.83 -19.81
N ARG A 105 -14.78 -2.16 -19.72
CA ARG A 105 -13.75 -1.35 -19.07
C ARG A 105 -13.71 0.08 -19.58
N ARG A 106 -13.97 0.30 -20.87
CA ARG A 106 -13.99 1.62 -21.51
C ARG A 106 -15.02 2.60 -20.94
N VAL A 107 -16.11 2.10 -20.31
CA VAL A 107 -17.15 2.91 -19.66
C VAL A 107 -16.87 2.98 -18.15
N PHE A 108 -16.54 1.84 -17.57
CA PHE A 108 -16.31 1.71 -16.13
C PHE A 108 -15.12 2.55 -15.63
N LEU A 109 -13.99 2.57 -16.36
CA LEU A 109 -12.78 3.27 -15.91
C LEU A 109 -12.97 4.78 -15.71
N PRO A 110 -13.49 5.56 -16.70
CA PRO A 110 -13.76 6.98 -16.49
C PRO A 110 -14.79 7.23 -15.39
N ALA A 111 -15.81 6.37 -15.28
CA ALA A 111 -16.84 6.48 -14.25
C ALA A 111 -16.29 6.33 -12.84
N VAL A 112 -15.36 5.38 -12.61
CA VAL A 112 -14.68 5.20 -11.31
C VAL A 112 -13.87 6.43 -10.92
N TYR A 113 -13.05 6.98 -11.82
CA TYR A 113 -12.30 8.18 -11.50
C TYR A 113 -13.19 9.41 -11.34
N GLY A 114 -14.26 9.53 -12.16
CA GLY A 114 -15.28 10.56 -12.00
C GLY A 114 -15.96 10.48 -10.63
N PHE A 115 -16.34 9.29 -10.19
CA PHE A 115 -16.87 9.05 -8.85
C PHE A 115 -15.89 9.50 -7.76
N PHE A 116 -14.60 9.14 -7.88
CA PHE A 116 -13.59 9.57 -6.90
C PHE A 116 -13.38 11.09 -6.90
N ILE A 117 -13.44 11.75 -8.04
CA ILE A 117 -13.37 13.23 -8.10
C ILE A 117 -14.58 13.86 -7.43
N VAL A 118 -15.79 13.41 -7.74
CA VAL A 118 -17.04 13.95 -7.15
C VAL A 118 -17.04 13.76 -5.64
N THR A 119 -16.63 12.57 -5.15
CA THR A 119 -16.53 12.32 -3.71
C THR A 119 -15.44 13.16 -3.04
N LEU A 120 -14.30 13.44 -3.71
CA LEU A 120 -13.29 14.36 -3.19
C LEU A 120 -13.80 15.80 -3.09
N LEU A 121 -14.58 16.27 -4.05
CA LEU A 121 -15.25 17.59 -3.95
C LEU A 121 -16.25 17.61 -2.79
N GLY A 122 -16.95 16.50 -2.56
CA GLY A 122 -17.79 16.32 -1.37
C GLY A 122 -16.98 16.38 -0.07
N PHE A 123 -15.84 15.72 0.00
CA PHE A 123 -14.94 15.81 1.16
C PHE A 123 -14.37 17.21 1.35
N TYR A 124 -14.03 17.93 0.27
CA TYR A 124 -13.65 19.32 0.38
C TYR A 124 -14.70 20.13 1.14
N ALA A 125 -15.98 20.04 0.73
CA ALA A 125 -17.08 20.74 1.39
C ALA A 125 -17.29 20.29 2.85
N LEU A 126 -17.16 18.97 3.15
CA LEU A 126 -17.26 18.42 4.50
C LEU A 126 -16.14 18.89 5.44
N PHE A 127 -14.92 19.02 4.92
CA PHE A 127 -13.77 19.49 5.71
C PHE A 127 -13.84 21.00 5.93
N ASP A 128 -14.28 21.76 4.93
CA ASP A 128 -14.44 23.20 5.01
C ASP A 128 -15.56 23.60 5.98
N SER A 129 -16.69 22.89 5.93
CA SER A 129 -17.85 23.13 6.84
C SER A 129 -17.67 22.58 8.26
N GLY A 130 -16.61 21.80 8.52
CA GLY A 130 -16.33 21.27 9.86
C GLY A 130 -17.30 20.19 10.36
N VAL A 131 -18.02 19.50 9.47
CA VAL A 131 -19.01 18.45 9.83
C VAL A 131 -18.40 17.36 10.69
N ALA A 132 -19.12 16.94 11.73
CA ALA A 132 -18.71 15.85 12.63
C ALA A 132 -18.69 14.51 11.88
N GLY A 133 -17.70 13.65 12.22
CA GLY A 133 -17.54 12.33 11.60
C GLY A 133 -16.84 12.34 10.24
N ARG A 134 -16.45 13.52 9.70
CA ARG A 134 -15.75 13.63 8.42
C ARG A 134 -14.45 12.82 8.36
N GLY A 135 -13.75 12.69 9.50
CA GLY A 135 -12.49 11.96 9.60
C GLY A 135 -12.64 10.46 9.35
N MET A 136 -13.63 9.81 9.96
CA MET A 136 -13.93 8.39 9.74
C MET A 136 -14.34 8.12 8.30
N ALA A 137 -15.26 8.92 7.77
CA ALA A 137 -15.70 8.77 6.37
C ALA A 137 -14.52 8.89 5.40
N PHE A 138 -13.64 9.87 5.61
CA PHE A 138 -12.45 10.07 4.78
C PHE A 138 -11.43 8.95 4.96
N PHE A 139 -11.16 8.50 6.19
CA PHE A 139 -10.23 7.41 6.48
C PHE A 139 -10.62 6.12 5.75
N LEU A 140 -11.89 5.77 5.81
CA LEU A 140 -12.42 4.59 5.13
C LEU A 140 -12.39 4.76 3.61
N TRP A 141 -12.82 5.92 3.12
CA TRP A 141 -12.86 6.23 1.69
C TRP A 141 -11.46 6.15 1.04
N ILE A 142 -10.43 6.79 1.64
CA ILE A 142 -9.09 6.80 1.05
C ILE A 142 -8.46 5.40 1.02
N THR A 143 -8.83 4.54 1.97
CA THR A 143 -8.37 3.15 2.00
C THR A 143 -8.98 2.34 0.85
N VAL A 144 -10.28 2.54 0.59
CA VAL A 144 -10.99 1.97 -0.56
C VAL A 144 -10.42 2.52 -1.86
N PHE A 145 -10.26 3.85 -1.95
CA PHE A 145 -9.69 4.52 -3.12
C PHE A 145 -8.34 3.93 -3.54
N ASN A 146 -7.41 3.79 -2.61
CA ASN A 146 -6.08 3.27 -2.91
C ASN A 146 -6.13 1.86 -3.53
N LEU A 147 -6.91 0.96 -2.93
CA LEU A 147 -7.04 -0.41 -3.43
C LEU A 147 -7.62 -0.44 -4.84
N PHE A 148 -8.74 0.26 -5.05
CA PHE A 148 -9.45 0.23 -6.34
C PHE A 148 -8.68 0.98 -7.43
N ALA A 149 -8.15 2.17 -7.13
CA ALA A 149 -7.49 3.01 -8.12
C ALA A 149 -6.24 2.33 -8.71
N VAL A 150 -5.43 1.67 -7.87
CA VAL A 150 -4.24 0.95 -8.30
C VAL A 150 -4.60 -0.34 -9.05
N ALA A 151 -5.60 -1.10 -8.57
CA ALA A 151 -6.07 -2.31 -9.24
C ALA A 151 -6.65 -2.00 -10.64
N VAL A 152 -7.46 -0.96 -10.73
CA VAL A 152 -8.05 -0.46 -11.97
C VAL A 152 -6.96 -0.01 -12.96
N PHE A 153 -5.95 0.71 -12.48
CA PHE A 153 -4.82 1.14 -13.29
C PHE A 153 -4.09 -0.05 -13.93
N TRP A 154 -3.64 -1.03 -13.13
CA TRP A 154 -2.91 -2.19 -13.66
C TRP A 154 -3.75 -3.06 -14.56
N SER A 155 -5.06 -3.20 -14.26
CA SER A 155 -5.99 -3.90 -15.14
C SER A 155 -6.08 -3.24 -16.52
N PHE A 156 -6.09 -1.89 -16.56
CA PHE A 156 -6.12 -1.15 -17.81
C PHE A 156 -4.78 -1.21 -18.56
N MET A 157 -3.65 -1.18 -17.84
CA MET A 157 -2.33 -1.35 -18.46
C MET A 157 -2.21 -2.70 -19.17
N ALA A 158 -2.81 -3.75 -18.64
CA ALA A 158 -2.86 -5.05 -19.30
C ALA A 158 -3.69 -5.06 -20.60
N ASP A 159 -4.60 -4.10 -20.80
CA ASP A 159 -5.32 -3.93 -22.07
C ASP A 159 -4.51 -3.11 -23.09
N VAL A 160 -3.68 -2.17 -22.62
CA VAL A 160 -2.87 -1.28 -23.48
C VAL A 160 -1.61 -1.98 -23.98
N TRP A 161 -0.97 -2.82 -23.16
CA TRP A 161 0.34 -3.41 -23.44
C TRP A 161 0.26 -4.91 -23.70
N SER A 162 1.03 -5.42 -24.66
CA SER A 162 1.25 -6.87 -24.84
C SER A 162 2.22 -7.40 -23.79
N ASP A 163 2.30 -8.74 -23.62
CA ASP A 163 3.19 -9.36 -22.62
C ASP A 163 4.67 -9.01 -22.86
N THR A 164 5.11 -8.95 -24.11
CA THR A 164 6.48 -8.58 -24.48
C THR A 164 6.78 -7.12 -24.16
N GLU A 165 5.87 -6.20 -24.47
CA GLU A 165 5.99 -4.77 -24.18
C GLU A 165 5.84 -4.48 -22.68
N ALA A 166 4.94 -5.17 -21.99
CA ALA A 166 4.77 -5.06 -20.55
C ALA A 166 6.08 -5.37 -19.79
N ARG A 167 6.81 -6.42 -20.21
CA ARG A 167 8.12 -6.74 -19.63
C ARG A 167 9.15 -5.63 -19.82
N SER A 168 9.05 -4.88 -20.92
CA SER A 168 9.97 -3.78 -21.24
C SER A 168 9.57 -2.47 -20.56
N TYR A 169 8.28 -2.18 -20.45
CA TYR A 169 7.78 -0.84 -20.08
C TYR A 169 7.22 -0.73 -18.65
N TYR A 170 6.77 -1.82 -18.03
CA TYR A 170 6.20 -1.77 -16.66
C TYR A 170 7.20 -1.27 -15.62
N GLY A 171 8.50 -1.51 -15.84
CA GLY A 171 9.54 -0.94 -14.97
C GLY A 171 9.58 0.59 -15.00
N TYR A 172 9.45 1.20 -16.18
CA TYR A 172 9.38 2.67 -16.32
C TYR A 172 8.08 3.24 -15.76
N ILE A 173 6.96 2.56 -16.00
CA ILE A 173 5.66 2.95 -15.45
C ILE A 173 5.68 2.87 -13.91
N GLY A 174 6.24 1.80 -13.34
CA GLY A 174 6.42 1.66 -11.91
C GLY A 174 7.29 2.76 -11.29
N ALA A 175 8.38 3.14 -11.99
CA ALA A 175 9.23 4.25 -11.56
C ALA A 175 8.48 5.59 -11.52
N ALA A 176 7.57 5.83 -12.48
CA ALA A 176 6.70 7.01 -12.47
C ALA A 176 5.85 7.08 -11.20
N GLY A 177 5.27 5.94 -10.81
CA GLY A 177 4.51 5.85 -9.56
C GLY A 177 5.36 6.17 -8.32
N THR A 178 6.61 5.72 -8.28
CA THR A 178 7.53 6.03 -7.19
C THR A 178 7.85 7.53 -7.13
N VAL A 179 8.06 8.19 -8.27
CA VAL A 179 8.25 9.65 -8.34
C VAL A 179 7.00 10.36 -7.84
N GLY A 180 5.79 9.92 -8.22
CA GLY A 180 4.53 10.45 -7.71
C GLY A 180 4.38 10.27 -6.19
N ALA A 181 4.78 9.09 -5.67
CA ALA A 181 4.76 8.80 -4.23
C ALA A 181 5.76 9.63 -3.41
N ILE A 182 6.82 10.15 -4.03
CA ILE A 182 7.75 11.10 -3.42
C ILE A 182 7.20 12.53 -3.50
N LEU A 183 6.70 12.93 -4.67
CA LEU A 183 6.20 14.28 -4.89
C LEU A 183 4.94 14.58 -4.07
N GLY A 184 4.03 13.60 -3.90
CA GLY A 184 2.81 13.75 -3.11
C GLY A 184 3.06 14.29 -1.69
N PRO A 185 3.85 13.62 -0.85
CA PRO A 185 4.19 14.11 0.49
C PRO A 185 4.92 15.46 0.51
N ILE A 186 5.79 15.73 -0.49
CA ILE A 186 6.43 17.04 -0.65
C ILE A 186 5.36 18.13 -0.83
N LEU A 187 4.41 17.92 -1.74
CA LEU A 187 3.29 18.83 -1.97
C LEU A 187 2.44 19.01 -0.72
N THR A 188 2.10 17.91 -0.03
CA THR A 188 1.32 17.98 1.20
C THR A 188 2.02 18.83 2.25
N ARG A 189 3.31 18.57 2.51
CA ARG A 189 4.09 19.34 3.50
C ARG A 189 4.20 20.82 3.14
N ALA A 190 4.42 21.14 1.86
CA ALA A 190 4.57 22.51 1.40
C ALA A 190 3.25 23.31 1.41
N LEU A 191 2.13 22.62 1.17
CA LEU A 191 0.84 23.26 0.96
C LEU A 191 -0.05 23.25 2.21
N VAL A 192 0.03 22.23 3.08
CA VAL A 192 -0.91 22.04 4.18
C VAL A 192 -1.01 23.26 5.12
N GLU A 193 0.11 23.90 5.40
CA GLU A 193 0.13 25.09 6.25
C GLU A 193 -0.44 26.34 5.54
N ARG A 194 -0.24 26.44 4.22
CA ARG A 194 -0.63 27.61 3.41
C ARG A 194 -2.09 27.58 3.02
N ILE A 195 -2.57 26.45 2.49
CA ILE A 195 -3.93 26.33 1.94
C ILE A 195 -4.87 25.50 2.82
N GLY A 196 -4.35 24.82 3.84
CA GLY A 196 -5.12 23.96 4.73
C GLY A 196 -5.45 22.59 4.15
N ILE A 197 -6.03 21.73 5.02
CA ILE A 197 -6.30 20.32 4.72
C ILE A 197 -7.39 20.17 3.64
N ALA A 198 -8.46 20.96 3.70
CA ALA A 198 -9.57 20.87 2.73
C ALA A 198 -9.08 21.06 1.31
N HIS A 199 -8.24 22.05 1.05
CA HIS A 199 -7.74 22.35 -0.30
C HIS A 199 -6.81 21.25 -0.86
N LEU A 200 -6.22 20.40 -0.04
CA LEU A 200 -5.47 19.23 -0.52
C LEU A 200 -6.38 18.23 -1.26
N MET A 201 -7.68 18.20 -0.95
CA MET A 201 -8.67 17.39 -1.69
C MET A 201 -8.79 17.88 -3.14
N LEU A 202 -8.78 19.21 -3.36
CA LEU A 202 -8.82 19.81 -4.71
C LEU A 202 -7.53 19.53 -5.49
N VAL A 203 -6.36 19.58 -4.84
CA VAL A 203 -5.09 19.21 -5.46
C VAL A 203 -5.12 17.75 -5.94
N SER A 204 -5.59 16.83 -5.10
CA SER A 204 -5.73 15.43 -5.47
C SER A 204 -6.77 15.22 -6.58
N ALA A 205 -7.92 15.91 -6.52
CA ALA A 205 -8.93 15.88 -7.58
C ALA A 205 -8.36 16.35 -8.92
N GLY A 206 -7.50 17.37 -8.93
CA GLY A 206 -6.77 17.81 -10.11
C GLY A 206 -5.88 16.73 -10.72
N PHE A 207 -5.13 15.99 -9.88
CA PHE A 207 -4.34 14.83 -10.34
C PHE A 207 -5.22 13.72 -10.91
N LEU A 208 -6.39 13.45 -10.31
CA LEU A 208 -7.32 12.45 -10.84
C LEU A 208 -7.97 12.91 -12.16
N ALA A 209 -8.23 14.20 -12.34
CA ALA A 209 -8.69 14.74 -13.61
C ALA A 209 -7.63 14.56 -14.73
N LEU A 210 -6.34 14.75 -14.41
CA LEU A 210 -5.24 14.42 -15.32
C LEU A 210 -5.19 12.91 -15.64
N CYS A 211 -5.48 12.03 -14.65
CA CYS A 211 -5.61 10.59 -14.90
C CYS A 211 -6.70 10.28 -15.94
N ILE A 212 -7.87 10.94 -15.86
CA ILE A 212 -8.94 10.79 -16.88
C ILE A 212 -8.43 11.25 -18.26
N GLY A 213 -7.73 12.37 -18.34
CA GLY A 213 -7.12 12.85 -19.58
C GLY A 213 -6.16 11.83 -20.20
N CYS A 214 -5.28 11.23 -19.39
CA CYS A 214 -4.37 10.18 -19.82
C CYS A 214 -5.12 8.91 -20.27
N LEU A 215 -6.15 8.51 -19.53
CA LEU A 215 -6.98 7.35 -19.83
C LEU A 215 -7.71 7.53 -21.17
N LEU A 216 -8.29 8.70 -21.43
CA LEU A 216 -8.97 9.00 -22.70
C LEU A 216 -8.00 8.94 -23.89
N ARG A 217 -6.74 9.36 -23.73
CA ARG A 217 -5.71 9.24 -24.75
C ARG A 217 -5.30 7.78 -24.97
N LEU A 218 -5.10 7.01 -23.89
CA LEU A 218 -4.71 5.61 -23.96
C LEU A 218 -5.81 4.70 -24.49
N ARG A 219 -7.08 5.07 -24.36
CA ARG A 219 -8.24 4.28 -24.81
C ARG A 219 -8.14 3.90 -26.29
N ARG A 220 -7.61 4.76 -27.14
CA ARG A 220 -7.43 4.49 -28.57
C ARG A 220 -6.52 3.26 -28.79
N TYR A 221 -5.42 3.16 -28.04
CA TYR A 221 -4.48 2.05 -28.11
C TYR A 221 -5.07 0.75 -27.55
N ALA A 222 -5.82 0.82 -26.46
CA ALA A 222 -6.51 -0.33 -25.88
C ALA A 222 -7.54 -0.93 -26.86
N VAL A 223 -8.33 -0.09 -27.56
CA VAL A 223 -9.31 -0.55 -28.56
C VAL A 223 -8.62 -1.23 -29.75
N GLN A 224 -7.52 -0.66 -30.26
CA GLN A 224 -6.76 -1.27 -31.34
C GLN A 224 -6.25 -2.66 -30.95
N ARG A 225 -5.79 -2.83 -29.74
CA ARG A 225 -5.31 -4.11 -29.23
C ARG A 225 -6.42 -5.12 -28.96
N GLU A 226 -7.56 -4.68 -28.48
CA GLU A 226 -8.74 -5.56 -28.28
C GLU A 226 -9.16 -6.20 -29.62
N THR A 227 -9.12 -5.43 -30.70
CA THR A 227 -9.42 -5.93 -32.04
C THR A 227 -8.41 -6.99 -32.48
N GLN A 228 -7.13 -6.84 -32.18
CA GLN A 228 -6.08 -7.83 -32.47
C GLN A 228 -6.20 -9.08 -31.59
N ARG A 229 -6.57 -8.96 -30.30
CA ARG A 229 -6.71 -10.09 -29.35
C ARG A 229 -7.89 -11.01 -29.65
N LYS A 230 -8.98 -10.52 -30.22
CA LYS A 230 -10.14 -11.37 -30.59
C LYS A 230 -9.78 -12.53 -31.54
N TRP A 231 -8.60 -12.49 -32.17
CA TRP A 231 -8.08 -13.57 -33.01
C TRP A 231 -7.22 -14.61 -32.26
N VAL A 232 -6.87 -14.41 -30.98
CA VAL A 232 -5.86 -15.23 -30.26
C VAL A 232 -6.34 -15.80 -28.91
N SER A 233 -7.53 -15.47 -28.41
CA SER A 233 -7.87 -15.77 -27.01
C SER A 233 -8.51 -17.13 -26.78
N GLY A 234 -7.70 -18.04 -26.21
CA GLY A 234 -8.12 -19.28 -25.53
C GLY A 234 -7.80 -19.28 -24.03
N GLU A 235 -7.73 -18.11 -23.35
CA GLU A 235 -7.49 -18.08 -21.89
C GLU A 235 -8.78 -18.36 -21.12
N VAL A 236 -8.88 -19.59 -20.56
CA VAL A 236 -9.91 -19.96 -19.60
C VAL A 236 -9.72 -19.16 -18.30
N PRO A 237 -10.75 -18.42 -17.81
CA PRO A 237 -10.67 -17.76 -16.51
C PRO A 237 -10.41 -18.81 -15.43
N MET A 238 -9.34 -18.64 -14.63
CA MET A 238 -9.15 -19.50 -13.45
C MET A 238 -10.17 -19.14 -12.38
N GLY A 239 -11.32 -19.82 -12.40
CA GLY A 239 -12.29 -19.77 -11.33
C GLY A 239 -11.68 -20.34 -10.03
N GLY A 240 -11.99 -19.73 -8.90
CA GLY A 240 -11.60 -20.24 -7.59
C GLY A 240 -12.13 -19.33 -6.49
N THR A 241 -12.67 -19.96 -5.43
CA THR A 241 -13.11 -19.22 -4.24
C THR A 241 -11.91 -18.88 -3.36
N VAL A 242 -11.99 -17.81 -2.57
CA VAL A 242 -10.97 -17.44 -1.57
C VAL A 242 -10.69 -18.59 -0.60
N PHE A 243 -11.70 -19.41 -0.30
CA PHE A 243 -11.58 -20.63 0.53
C PHE A 243 -10.65 -21.68 -0.07
N ALA A 244 -10.62 -21.83 -1.40
CA ALA A 244 -9.69 -22.75 -2.07
C ALA A 244 -8.23 -22.29 -1.88
N GLY A 245 -8.00 -20.98 -1.91
CA GLY A 245 -6.69 -20.38 -1.61
C GLY A 245 -6.24 -20.61 -0.17
N LEU A 246 -7.13 -20.42 0.81
CA LEU A 246 -6.84 -20.69 2.23
C LEU A 246 -6.55 -22.16 2.50
N LYS A 247 -7.31 -23.09 1.89
CA LYS A 247 -7.04 -24.52 1.99
C LYS A 247 -5.63 -24.84 1.49
N LEU A 248 -5.24 -24.27 0.35
CA LEU A 248 -3.92 -24.45 -0.24
C LEU A 248 -2.80 -23.92 0.68
N VAL A 249 -3.02 -22.76 1.30
CA VAL A 249 -2.09 -22.18 2.29
C VAL A 249 -1.89 -23.11 3.48
N LEU A 250 -2.94 -23.78 3.96
CA LEU A 250 -2.83 -24.72 5.09
C LEU A 250 -2.16 -26.05 4.70
N GLN A 251 -2.26 -26.48 3.46
CA GLN A 251 -1.71 -27.74 2.99
C GLN A 251 -0.21 -27.67 2.69
N GLU A 252 0.24 -26.54 2.09
CA GLU A 252 1.60 -26.42 1.58
C GLU A 252 2.54 -25.72 2.57
N PRO A 253 3.65 -26.37 2.98
CA PRO A 253 4.56 -25.83 3.99
C PRO A 253 5.12 -24.44 3.63
N LEU A 254 5.53 -24.23 2.38
CA LEU A 254 6.03 -22.94 1.92
C LEU A 254 4.98 -21.83 2.07
N LEU A 255 3.74 -22.09 1.64
CA LEU A 255 2.66 -21.12 1.71
C LEU A 255 2.23 -20.83 3.15
N ARG A 256 2.27 -21.82 4.04
CA ARG A 256 2.06 -21.61 5.48
C ARG A 256 3.09 -20.66 6.07
N TRP A 257 4.37 -20.89 5.79
CA TRP A 257 5.41 -19.99 6.31
C TRP A 257 5.38 -18.61 5.66
N MET A 258 4.95 -18.49 4.40
CA MET A 258 4.66 -17.20 3.77
C MET A 258 3.49 -16.50 4.47
N ALA A 259 2.45 -17.21 4.86
CA ALA A 259 1.34 -16.67 5.63
C ALA A 259 1.79 -16.21 7.03
N VAL A 260 2.61 -16.99 7.72
CA VAL A 260 3.24 -16.60 9.01
C VAL A 260 4.08 -15.33 8.84
N LEU A 261 4.94 -15.30 7.82
CA LEU A 261 5.73 -14.11 7.48
C LEU A 261 4.84 -12.88 7.27
N CYS A 262 3.75 -13.03 6.52
CA CYS A 262 2.84 -11.91 6.24
C CYS A 262 2.08 -11.45 7.49
N ILE A 263 1.49 -12.35 8.27
CA ILE A 263 0.69 -11.97 9.44
C ILE A 263 1.52 -11.27 10.51
N PHE A 264 2.72 -11.77 10.79
CA PHE A 264 3.63 -11.14 11.76
C PHE A 264 4.30 -9.89 11.21
N GLY A 265 4.56 -9.82 9.90
CA GLY A 265 5.02 -8.59 9.23
C GLY A 265 3.98 -7.46 9.33
N VAL A 266 2.71 -7.79 9.12
CA VAL A 266 1.59 -6.86 9.36
C VAL A 266 1.52 -6.49 10.84
N GLY A 267 1.66 -7.46 11.74
CA GLY A 267 1.67 -7.23 13.19
C GLY A 267 2.71 -6.21 13.62
N VAL A 268 3.94 -6.37 13.17
CA VAL A 268 5.03 -5.37 13.37
C VAL A 268 4.59 -3.99 12.88
N GLY A 269 4.10 -3.88 11.65
CA GLY A 269 3.66 -2.60 11.09
C GLY A 269 2.52 -1.96 11.88
N THR A 270 1.52 -2.75 12.29
CA THR A 270 0.32 -2.28 12.98
C THR A 270 0.62 -1.83 14.42
N LEU A 271 1.49 -2.54 15.14
CA LEU A 271 1.92 -2.12 16.49
C LEU A 271 2.67 -0.76 16.43
N LEU A 272 3.64 -0.62 15.52
CA LEU A 272 4.35 0.65 15.31
C LEU A 272 3.40 1.78 14.90
N TYR A 273 2.44 1.51 14.02
CA TYR A 273 1.47 2.48 13.56
C TYR A 273 0.61 3.03 14.71
N ASN A 274 0.16 2.16 15.62
CA ASN A 274 -0.65 2.56 16.77
C ASN A 274 0.16 3.40 17.77
N GLU A 275 1.40 3.01 18.06
CA GLU A 275 2.30 3.79 18.94
C GLU A 275 2.67 5.15 18.30
N GLN A 276 2.93 5.18 16.99
CA GLN A 276 3.15 6.44 16.27
C GLN A 276 1.92 7.35 16.36
N ALA A 277 0.71 6.81 16.24
CA ALA A 277 -0.52 7.59 16.37
C ALA A 277 -0.71 8.13 17.79
N ALA A 278 -0.29 7.37 18.82
CA ALA A 278 -0.30 7.86 20.21
C ALA A 278 0.67 9.03 20.42
N ILE A 279 1.89 8.93 19.85
CA ILE A 279 2.89 10.01 19.86
C ILE A 279 2.37 11.26 19.14
N VAL A 280 1.76 11.09 17.96
CA VAL A 280 1.22 12.22 17.18
C VAL A 280 0.10 12.92 17.95
N ARG A 281 -0.81 12.19 18.60
CA ARG A 281 -1.85 12.77 19.46
C ARG A 281 -1.29 13.61 20.59
N GLN A 282 -0.17 13.20 21.16
CA GLN A 282 0.45 13.87 22.30
C GLN A 282 1.24 15.10 21.88
N PHE A 283 2.05 15.01 20.83
CA PHE A 283 3.02 16.04 20.45
C PHE A 283 2.57 16.93 19.29
N TYR A 284 1.59 16.50 18.49
CA TYR A 284 1.10 17.23 17.32
C TYR A 284 -0.45 17.33 17.34
N PRO A 285 -1.04 18.04 18.33
CA PRO A 285 -2.50 18.14 18.47
C PRO A 285 -3.16 18.89 17.30
N ASP A 286 -2.41 19.81 16.64
CA ASP A 286 -2.91 20.51 15.46
C ASP A 286 -2.94 19.56 14.24
N PRO A 287 -4.10 19.44 13.55
CA PRO A 287 -4.24 18.58 12.39
C PRO A 287 -3.30 18.89 11.23
N LYS A 288 -2.91 20.17 11.04
CA LYS A 288 -1.94 20.58 10.00
C LYS A 288 -0.55 20.07 10.35
N ALA A 289 -0.11 20.26 11.60
CA ALA A 289 1.19 19.80 12.10
C ALA A 289 1.27 18.26 12.06
N ALA A 290 0.21 17.54 12.46
CA ALA A 290 0.11 16.10 12.35
C ALA A 290 0.23 15.65 10.88
N THR A 291 -0.47 16.31 9.97
CA THR A 291 -0.41 16.01 8.53
C THR A 291 1.00 16.21 7.97
N ALA A 292 1.68 17.31 8.36
CA ALA A 292 3.05 17.61 7.96
C ALA A 292 4.05 16.57 8.48
N TYR A 293 3.86 16.09 9.72
CA TYR A 293 4.65 15.02 10.31
C TYR A 293 4.52 13.73 9.50
N TYR A 294 3.29 13.27 9.25
CA TYR A 294 3.07 12.05 8.46
C TYR A 294 3.57 12.17 7.02
N ALA A 295 3.46 13.36 6.41
CA ALA A 295 4.03 13.63 5.09
C ALA A 295 5.57 13.48 5.11
N THR A 296 6.23 13.91 6.19
CA THR A 296 7.68 13.74 6.36
C THR A 296 8.08 12.27 6.49
N ILE A 297 7.32 11.47 7.27
CA ILE A 297 7.54 10.03 7.39
C ILE A 297 7.34 9.33 6.03
N ASP A 298 6.26 9.64 5.32
CA ASP A 298 5.99 9.04 4.01
C ASP A 298 7.08 9.40 2.98
N LEU A 299 7.57 10.64 3.01
CA LEU A 299 8.68 11.08 2.16
C LEU A 299 9.95 10.29 2.47
N ALA A 300 10.31 10.15 3.75
CA ALA A 300 11.48 9.39 4.17
C ALA A 300 11.38 7.91 3.74
N VAL A 301 10.22 7.28 3.95
CA VAL A 301 9.94 5.90 3.52
C VAL A 301 10.11 5.76 2.01
N ASN A 302 9.53 6.64 1.21
CA ASN A 302 9.56 6.53 -0.25
C ASN A 302 10.96 6.80 -0.82
N ILE A 303 11.70 7.77 -0.27
CA ILE A 303 13.09 8.02 -0.67
C ILE A 303 13.96 6.81 -0.31
N LEU A 304 13.90 6.31 0.93
CA LEU A 304 14.70 5.17 1.35
C LEU A 304 14.35 3.91 0.55
N THR A 305 13.05 3.67 0.28
CA THR A 305 12.59 2.58 -0.60
C THR A 305 13.23 2.69 -1.98
N LEU A 306 13.20 3.87 -2.59
CA LEU A 306 13.79 4.09 -3.92
C LEU A 306 15.29 3.83 -3.91
N LEU A 307 16.01 4.34 -2.92
CA LEU A 307 17.47 4.14 -2.81
C LEU A 307 17.81 2.66 -2.66
N ILE A 308 17.12 1.93 -1.77
CA ILE A 308 17.33 0.50 -1.61
C ILE A 308 17.00 -0.26 -2.90
N GLN A 309 15.90 0.06 -3.58
CA GLN A 309 15.52 -0.59 -4.84
C GLN A 309 16.54 -0.36 -5.95
N LEU A 310 17.06 0.84 -6.08
CA LEU A 310 18.02 1.19 -7.13
C LEU A 310 19.42 0.55 -6.92
N PHE A 311 19.91 0.59 -5.68
CA PHE A 311 21.30 0.25 -5.38
C PHE A 311 21.48 -1.13 -4.75
N VAL A 312 20.49 -1.61 -3.99
CA VAL A 312 20.62 -2.82 -3.16
C VAL A 312 19.80 -3.99 -3.69
N THR A 313 18.50 -3.82 -3.91
CA THR A 313 17.55 -4.93 -4.15
C THR A 313 17.98 -5.84 -5.30
N ARG A 314 18.30 -5.25 -6.46
CA ARG A 314 18.72 -6.04 -7.62
C ARG A 314 20.02 -6.82 -7.36
N ARG A 315 21.03 -6.15 -6.77
CA ARG A 315 22.34 -6.80 -6.48
C ARG A 315 22.17 -7.91 -5.45
N LEU A 316 21.33 -7.68 -4.43
CA LEU A 316 21.07 -8.62 -3.36
C LEU A 316 20.37 -9.88 -3.89
N LEU A 317 19.27 -9.71 -4.61
CA LEU A 317 18.49 -10.82 -5.16
C LEU A 317 19.25 -11.60 -6.25
N SER A 318 20.04 -10.92 -7.12
CA SER A 318 20.75 -11.58 -8.20
C SER A 318 22.02 -12.33 -7.75
N ARG A 319 22.74 -11.84 -6.72
CA ARG A 319 24.00 -12.45 -6.25
C ARG A 319 23.79 -13.42 -5.08
N PHE A 320 22.91 -13.09 -4.15
CA PHE A 320 22.75 -13.81 -2.88
C PHE A 320 21.37 -14.45 -2.74
N GLY A 321 20.49 -14.26 -3.72
CA GLY A 321 19.13 -14.81 -3.70
C GLY A 321 18.21 -14.13 -2.66
N ILE A 322 17.12 -14.82 -2.31
CA ILE A 322 16.06 -14.28 -1.45
C ILE A 322 16.45 -14.21 0.04
N ALA A 323 17.44 -15.00 0.48
CA ALA A 323 17.76 -15.14 1.90
C ALA A 323 18.13 -13.79 2.57
N PRO A 324 19.14 -13.02 2.08
CA PRO A 324 19.48 -11.77 2.72
C PRO A 324 18.37 -10.70 2.55
N ALA A 325 17.58 -10.78 1.47
CA ALA A 325 16.48 -9.85 1.27
C ALA A 325 15.33 -10.00 2.29
N LEU A 326 15.16 -11.19 2.87
CA LEU A 326 14.20 -11.47 3.94
C LEU A 326 14.82 -11.37 5.33
N LEU A 327 16.06 -11.84 5.52
CA LEU A 327 16.66 -11.97 6.85
C LEU A 327 17.28 -10.66 7.37
N ILE A 328 17.86 -9.82 6.51
CA ILE A 328 18.43 -8.53 6.93
C ILE A 328 17.35 -7.59 7.48
N PRO A 329 16.22 -7.35 6.76
CA PRO A 329 15.12 -6.57 7.32
C PRO A 329 14.54 -7.16 8.59
N ALA A 330 14.38 -8.49 8.64
CA ALA A 330 13.85 -9.15 9.82
C ALA A 330 14.75 -8.93 11.06
N GLY A 331 16.06 -9.05 10.92
CA GLY A 331 17.01 -8.74 11.98
C GLY A 331 16.98 -7.28 12.42
N ALA A 332 16.93 -6.34 11.45
CA ALA A 332 16.85 -4.92 11.75
C ALA A 332 15.55 -4.56 12.50
N ILE A 333 14.42 -5.19 12.15
CA ILE A 333 13.14 -5.00 12.82
C ILE A 333 13.18 -5.53 14.26
N VAL A 334 13.73 -6.74 14.48
CA VAL A 334 13.90 -7.30 15.84
C VAL A 334 14.74 -6.38 16.70
N LEU A 335 15.88 -5.91 16.21
CA LEU A 335 16.75 -4.98 16.92
C LEU A 335 16.06 -3.64 17.18
N GLY A 336 15.31 -3.12 16.22
CA GLY A 336 14.54 -1.90 16.37
C GLY A 336 13.48 -2.00 17.47
N TYR A 337 12.74 -3.10 17.51
CA TYR A 337 11.75 -3.34 18.56
C TYR A 337 12.38 -3.57 19.95
N ALA A 338 13.51 -4.29 20.03
CA ALA A 338 14.25 -4.46 21.26
C ALA A 338 14.77 -3.12 21.80
N ALA A 339 15.27 -2.25 20.92
CA ALA A 339 15.70 -0.89 21.29
C ALA A 339 14.51 -0.04 21.77
N LEU A 340 13.35 -0.13 21.12
CA LEU A 340 12.12 0.55 21.55
C LEU A 340 11.57 0.03 22.88
N ALA A 341 11.69 -1.27 23.14
CA ALA A 341 11.33 -1.86 24.43
C ALA A 341 12.22 -1.35 25.57
N ALA A 342 13.50 -1.11 25.28
CA ALA A 342 14.43 -0.51 26.24
C ALA A 342 14.20 1.01 26.42
N SER A 343 13.85 1.72 25.35
CA SER A 343 13.65 3.19 25.36
C SER A 343 12.66 3.64 24.26
N PRO A 344 11.38 3.83 24.59
CA PRO A 344 10.33 4.17 23.63
C PRO A 344 10.38 5.67 23.23
N LEU A 345 11.49 6.12 22.67
CA LEU A 345 11.66 7.51 22.24
C LEU A 345 10.87 7.78 20.94
N PRO A 346 10.15 8.93 20.83
CA PRO A 346 9.39 9.29 19.63
C PRO A 346 10.21 9.27 18.33
N LEU A 347 11.45 9.76 18.37
CA LEU A 347 12.35 9.74 17.22
C LEU A 347 12.71 8.30 16.81
N LEU A 348 12.96 7.42 17.79
CA LEU A 348 13.29 6.03 17.51
C LEU A 348 12.10 5.29 16.90
N VAL A 349 10.86 5.55 17.36
CA VAL A 349 9.64 5.03 16.73
C VAL A 349 9.56 5.46 15.26
N ALA A 350 9.81 6.73 14.96
CA ALA A 350 9.83 7.24 13.58
C ALA A 350 10.89 6.54 12.73
N VAL A 351 12.10 6.36 13.24
CA VAL A 351 13.22 5.68 12.54
C VAL A 351 12.87 4.21 12.26
N VAL A 352 12.42 3.47 13.29
CA VAL A 352 12.03 2.06 13.13
C VAL A 352 10.85 1.91 12.17
N GLN A 353 9.89 2.83 12.19
CA GLN A 353 8.77 2.89 11.24
C GLN A 353 9.27 3.08 9.80
N VAL A 354 10.19 4.01 9.57
CA VAL A 354 10.77 4.25 8.24
C VAL A 354 11.53 3.01 7.75
N ILE A 355 12.35 2.39 8.59
CA ILE A 355 13.10 1.17 8.25
C ILE A 355 12.15 0.03 7.92
N THR A 356 11.15 -0.21 8.76
CA THR A 356 10.19 -1.31 8.59
C THR A 356 9.42 -1.18 7.29
N ARG A 357 8.84 0.00 7.02
CA ARG A 357 8.04 0.23 5.81
C ARG A 357 8.89 0.24 4.54
N SER A 358 10.05 0.87 4.56
CA SER A 358 10.94 0.88 3.39
C SER A 358 11.47 -0.51 3.06
N SER A 359 11.80 -1.31 4.07
CA SER A 359 12.23 -2.71 3.88
C SER A 359 11.12 -3.59 3.30
N GLU A 360 9.87 -3.40 3.74
CA GLU A 360 8.73 -4.15 3.19
C GLU A 360 8.59 -3.90 1.69
N PHE A 361 8.62 -2.64 1.25
CA PHE A 361 8.43 -2.30 -0.16
C PHE A 361 9.66 -2.55 -1.03
N SER A 362 10.87 -2.46 -0.46
CA SER A 362 12.10 -2.57 -1.25
C SER A 362 12.71 -3.98 -1.25
N LEU A 363 12.52 -4.78 -0.22
CA LEU A 363 13.19 -6.09 -0.06
C LEU A 363 12.19 -7.24 0.13
N ASN A 364 11.30 -7.17 1.14
CA ASN A 364 10.40 -8.28 1.48
C ASN A 364 9.43 -8.61 0.34
N LYS A 365 8.73 -7.60 -0.19
CA LYS A 365 7.76 -7.80 -1.27
C LYS A 365 8.41 -8.31 -2.56
N PRO A 366 9.51 -7.73 -3.08
CA PRO A 366 10.23 -8.30 -4.23
C PRO A 366 10.76 -9.72 -4.01
N ALA A 367 11.21 -10.06 -2.80
CA ALA A 367 11.64 -11.41 -2.49
C ALA A 367 10.48 -12.41 -2.53
N ARG A 368 9.31 -12.06 -1.96
CA ARG A 368 8.08 -12.88 -2.05
C ARG A 368 7.61 -13.07 -3.49
N GLU A 369 7.61 -12.00 -4.29
CA GLU A 369 7.27 -12.09 -5.71
C GLU A 369 8.23 -13.02 -6.49
N THR A 370 9.52 -12.98 -6.16
CA THR A 370 10.51 -13.89 -6.72
C THR A 370 10.20 -15.36 -6.40
N ILE A 371 9.74 -15.66 -5.19
CA ILE A 371 9.29 -17.03 -4.82
C ILE A 371 8.09 -17.45 -5.68
N TYR A 372 7.10 -16.55 -5.87
CA TYR A 372 5.92 -16.83 -6.68
C TYR A 372 6.23 -17.13 -8.16
N THR A 373 7.36 -16.67 -8.69
CA THR A 373 7.77 -17.05 -10.07
C THR A 373 8.20 -18.51 -10.20
N ARG A 374 8.56 -19.15 -9.07
CA ARG A 374 9.09 -20.53 -9.02
C ARG A 374 8.05 -21.57 -8.61
N VAL A 375 6.82 -21.16 -8.30
CA VAL A 375 5.74 -22.05 -7.87
C VAL A 375 4.67 -22.20 -8.95
N ALA A 376 3.82 -23.21 -8.81
CA ALA A 376 2.73 -23.46 -9.73
C ALA A 376 1.79 -22.24 -9.88
N ARG A 377 1.23 -22.06 -11.07
CA ARG A 377 0.32 -20.93 -11.38
C ARG A 377 -0.86 -20.86 -10.41
N GLU A 378 -1.38 -22.00 -9.99
CA GLU A 378 -2.48 -22.08 -9.01
C GLU A 378 -2.09 -21.51 -7.65
N TRP A 379 -0.89 -21.82 -7.16
CA TRP A 379 -0.37 -21.28 -5.89
C TRP A 379 -0.24 -19.76 -5.95
N ARG A 380 0.34 -19.25 -7.05
CA ARG A 380 0.52 -17.81 -7.24
C ARG A 380 -0.80 -17.05 -7.17
N TYR A 381 -1.82 -17.51 -7.90
CA TYR A 381 -3.07 -16.76 -8.00
C TYR A 381 -4.03 -17.01 -6.83
N LYS A 382 -4.26 -18.27 -6.43
CA LYS A 382 -5.22 -18.59 -5.37
C LYS A 382 -4.67 -18.33 -3.98
N ALA A 383 -3.47 -18.85 -3.67
CA ALA A 383 -2.88 -18.65 -2.36
C ALA A 383 -2.35 -17.23 -2.17
N GLY A 384 -1.74 -16.61 -3.21
CA GLY A 384 -1.32 -15.22 -3.18
C GLY A 384 -2.50 -14.29 -2.87
N ALA A 385 -3.62 -14.44 -3.56
CA ALA A 385 -4.83 -13.65 -3.28
C ALA A 385 -5.34 -13.86 -1.84
N ALA A 386 -5.34 -15.09 -1.33
CA ALA A 386 -5.77 -15.38 0.04
C ALA A 386 -4.83 -14.74 1.09
N ILE A 387 -3.51 -14.77 0.84
CA ILE A 387 -2.51 -14.14 1.72
C ILE A 387 -2.67 -12.62 1.71
N ASP A 388 -2.74 -12.00 0.54
CA ASP A 388 -2.78 -10.54 0.41
C ASP A 388 -4.11 -9.92 0.84
N THR A 389 -5.20 -10.71 0.89
CA THR A 389 -6.51 -10.22 1.33
C THR A 389 -6.84 -10.65 2.74
N VAL A 390 -7.09 -11.96 2.96
CA VAL A 390 -7.61 -12.46 4.25
C VAL A 390 -6.54 -12.41 5.33
N ILE A 391 -5.33 -12.91 5.04
CA ILE A 391 -4.26 -12.97 6.04
C ILE A 391 -3.73 -11.59 6.37
N TYR A 392 -3.50 -10.76 5.37
CA TYR A 392 -3.02 -9.39 5.56
C TYR A 392 -4.03 -8.55 6.35
N ARG A 393 -5.30 -8.51 5.92
CA ARG A 393 -6.33 -7.69 6.58
C ARG A 393 -6.79 -8.27 7.91
N GLY A 394 -6.84 -9.60 8.03
CA GLY A 394 -7.07 -10.27 9.30
C GLY A 394 -5.95 -10.00 10.31
N GLY A 395 -4.70 -9.94 9.84
CA GLY A 395 -3.54 -9.53 10.64
C GLY A 395 -3.68 -8.10 11.16
N ASP A 396 -3.99 -7.13 10.28
CA ASP A 396 -4.25 -5.73 10.68
C ASP A 396 -5.29 -5.67 11.81
N LEU A 397 -6.43 -6.34 11.62
CA LEU A 397 -7.51 -6.37 12.61
C LEU A 397 -7.07 -7.03 13.93
N THR A 398 -6.39 -8.16 13.87
CA THR A 398 -5.90 -8.87 15.05
C THR A 398 -4.93 -7.99 15.85
N PHE A 399 -3.92 -7.43 15.20
CA PHE A 399 -2.86 -6.71 15.90
C PHE A 399 -3.28 -5.31 16.37
N VAL A 400 -4.30 -4.68 15.79
CA VAL A 400 -4.85 -3.44 16.36
C VAL A 400 -5.56 -3.70 17.69
N TRP A 401 -6.25 -4.85 17.84
CA TRP A 401 -6.86 -5.24 19.11
C TRP A 401 -5.82 -5.76 20.12
N VAL A 402 -4.81 -6.51 19.67
CA VAL A 402 -3.66 -6.90 20.52
C VAL A 402 -2.97 -5.65 21.08
N HIS A 403 -2.74 -4.63 20.24
CA HIS A 403 -2.20 -3.35 20.71
C HIS A 403 -3.07 -2.73 21.81
N LYS A 404 -4.39 -2.70 21.65
CA LYS A 404 -5.31 -2.14 22.67
C LYS A 404 -5.19 -2.87 24.00
N LEU A 405 -5.09 -4.20 23.98
CA LEU A 405 -4.90 -4.99 25.20
C LEU A 405 -3.55 -4.70 25.89
N LEU A 406 -2.49 -4.54 25.10
CA LEU A 406 -1.15 -4.29 25.61
C LEU A 406 -0.93 -2.83 26.03
N SER A 407 -1.59 -1.87 25.39
CA SER A 407 -1.40 -0.43 25.66
C SER A 407 -1.76 -0.03 27.09
N GLY A 408 -2.63 -0.79 27.76
CA GLY A 408 -2.93 -0.61 29.19
C GLY A 408 -1.73 -0.81 30.12
N PHE A 409 -0.68 -1.51 29.65
CA PHE A 409 0.55 -1.76 30.39
C PHE A 409 1.70 -0.81 30.00
N GLY A 410 1.41 0.17 29.13
CA GLY A 410 2.36 1.17 28.62
C GLY A 410 3.15 0.75 27.37
N SER A 411 3.79 1.73 26.73
CA SER A 411 4.51 1.53 25.44
C SER A 411 5.66 0.52 25.55
N THR A 412 6.35 0.44 26.68
CA THR A 412 7.39 -0.57 26.90
C THR A 412 6.85 -1.99 26.78
N ALA A 413 5.66 -2.26 27.33
CA ALA A 413 5.02 -3.58 27.20
C ALA A 413 4.60 -3.87 25.75
N VAL A 414 4.08 -2.86 25.04
CA VAL A 414 3.73 -2.98 23.62
C VAL A 414 4.97 -3.32 22.78
N PHE A 415 6.09 -2.62 22.99
CA PHE A 415 7.33 -2.88 22.25
C PHE A 415 8.01 -4.19 22.69
N GLY A 416 7.88 -4.58 23.96
CA GLY A 416 8.34 -5.89 24.46
C GLY A 416 7.60 -7.03 23.75
N ALA A 417 6.27 -6.99 23.72
CA ALA A 417 5.46 -7.95 22.97
C ALA A 417 5.74 -7.85 21.46
N GLY A 418 5.92 -6.63 20.94
CA GLY A 418 6.33 -6.37 19.57
C GLY A 418 7.68 -7.02 19.20
N THR A 419 8.62 -7.13 20.14
CA THR A 419 9.87 -7.87 19.94
C THR A 419 9.61 -9.36 19.71
N VAL A 420 8.65 -9.94 20.43
CA VAL A 420 8.23 -11.34 20.20
C VAL A 420 7.57 -11.50 18.83
N VAL A 421 6.71 -10.56 18.44
CA VAL A 421 6.08 -10.53 17.11
C VAL A 421 7.14 -10.40 16.02
N ALA A 422 8.14 -9.53 16.20
CA ALA A 422 9.26 -9.36 15.28
C ALA A 422 10.14 -10.63 15.20
N ALA A 423 10.36 -11.33 16.32
CA ALA A 423 11.06 -12.60 16.32
C ALA A 423 10.28 -13.70 15.57
N ALA A 424 8.94 -13.73 15.71
CA ALA A 424 8.08 -14.64 14.94
C ALA A 424 8.12 -14.30 13.44
N PHE A 425 8.15 -13.02 13.07
CA PHE A 425 8.38 -12.56 11.70
C PHE A 425 9.73 -13.05 11.16
N ALA A 426 10.81 -12.92 11.95
CA ALA A 426 12.15 -13.39 11.58
C ALA A 426 12.21 -14.91 11.42
N LEU A 427 11.53 -15.65 12.31
CA LEU A 427 11.37 -17.11 12.19
C LEU A 427 10.63 -17.47 10.89
N GLY A 428 9.55 -16.76 10.57
CA GLY A 428 8.81 -16.91 9.31
C GLY A 428 9.73 -16.69 8.11
N ALA A 429 10.53 -15.62 8.11
CA ALA A 429 11.50 -15.32 7.06
C ALA A 429 12.53 -16.45 6.89
N TRP A 430 13.09 -16.94 7.99
CA TRP A 430 14.05 -18.03 7.98
C TRP A 430 13.45 -19.33 7.42
N LYS A 431 12.24 -19.69 7.86
CA LYS A 431 11.53 -20.89 7.36
C LYS A 431 11.16 -20.77 5.89
N VAL A 432 10.70 -19.59 5.43
CA VAL A 432 10.42 -19.34 4.01
C VAL A 432 11.68 -19.53 3.16
N VAL A 433 12.83 -19.04 3.63
CA VAL A 433 14.12 -19.26 2.96
C VAL A 433 14.46 -20.75 2.87
N GLY A 434 14.24 -21.50 3.97
CA GLY A 434 14.46 -22.95 4.01
C GLY A 434 13.57 -23.73 3.03
N GLU A 435 12.28 -23.43 3.00
CA GLU A 435 11.34 -24.09 2.08
C GLU A 435 11.58 -23.68 0.61
N ALA A 436 11.92 -22.41 0.37
CA ALA A 436 12.22 -21.93 -0.99
C ALA A 436 13.47 -22.54 -1.61
N LYS A 437 14.43 -23.02 -0.80
CA LYS A 437 15.60 -23.78 -1.28
C LYS A 437 15.23 -25.16 -1.84
N LYS A 438 14.10 -25.72 -1.41
CA LYS A 438 13.61 -27.03 -1.88
C LYS A 438 12.91 -26.92 -3.25
N LEU A 439 12.57 -25.71 -3.68
CA LEU A 439 11.95 -25.49 -4.98
C LEU A 439 12.97 -25.71 -6.12
N PRO A 440 12.53 -26.29 -7.27
CA PRO A 440 13.40 -26.40 -8.42
C PRO A 440 13.92 -25.03 -8.86
N GLU A 441 15.19 -24.99 -9.26
CA GLU A 441 15.78 -23.77 -9.82
C GLU A 441 14.98 -23.31 -11.04
N ALA A 442 14.77 -22.00 -11.14
CA ALA A 442 14.12 -21.44 -12.31
C ALA A 442 14.99 -21.80 -13.54
N ARG A 443 14.47 -22.69 -14.42
CA ARG A 443 15.14 -22.97 -15.70
C ARG A 443 15.35 -21.61 -16.38
N SER A 444 16.62 -21.27 -16.59
CA SER A 444 17.02 -20.14 -17.43
C SER A 444 16.46 -20.38 -18.82
N ARG A 445 15.37 -19.67 -19.16
CA ARG A 445 14.90 -19.53 -20.55
C ARG A 445 15.30 -18.17 -21.08
#